data_61414b17171cfd77cc839fe5ed59733e
#
_entry.id   61414b17171cfd77cc839fe5ed59733e
#
_cell.length_a   1.000
_cell.length_b   1.000
_cell.length_c   1.000
_cell.angle_alpha   90.00
_cell.angle_beta   90.00
_cell.angle_gamma   90.00
#
_symmetry.space_group_name_H-M   'P 1'
#
loop_
_entity.id
_entity.type
_entity.pdbx_description
1 polymer ?
#
loop_
_entity_poly.entity_id
_entity_poly.type
_entity_poly.pdbx_seq_one_letter_code
_entity_poly.pdbx_strand_id
1 'polypeptide(L)'
;MSKYLIHEINTPWSKIATVLDVTKNPVVVGAGFKPINKLIKQLNLKEDIKLIKDTKLEGITEIVKDWIDGDLDAFRKIKLKQDGAEFMQSCWNQLRKIDGGKVLSYAQLAKKAGNAKAVRAAGSACAKNLIAPFVPCHRIIKTNGDIGNYGFGVSLKKALLEHEGVILKRD
;
A
#
# COMPACT_ATOMS: atom_id res chain seq x y z
N MET A 1 2.51 -22.00 -16.21
CA MET A 1 3.26 -20.71 -16.22
C MET A 1 2.44 -19.63 -15.57
N SER A 2 2.99 -18.96 -14.59
CA SER A 2 2.32 -17.83 -13.95
C SER A 2 2.45 -16.56 -14.81
N LYS A 3 1.36 -15.81 -14.93
CA LYS A 3 1.29 -14.62 -15.79
C LYS A 3 1.00 -13.37 -14.95
N TYR A 4 1.83 -12.36 -15.12
CA TYR A 4 1.73 -11.09 -14.41
C TYR A 4 1.68 -9.92 -15.37
N LEU A 5 0.76 -9.00 -15.13
CA LEU A 5 0.75 -7.69 -15.77
C LEU A 5 1.54 -6.71 -14.90
N ILE A 6 2.38 -5.89 -15.51
CA ILE A 6 3.21 -4.91 -14.81
C ILE A 6 3.08 -3.53 -15.45
N HIS A 7 3.09 -2.50 -14.62
CA HIS A 7 3.10 -1.11 -15.07
C HIS A 7 3.58 -0.18 -13.97
N GLU A 8 4.17 0.94 -14.36
CA GLU A 8 4.45 2.06 -13.46
C GLU A 8 3.41 3.15 -13.72
N ILE A 9 2.44 3.29 -12.82
CA ILE A 9 1.32 4.22 -12.95
C ILE A 9 1.78 5.63 -12.56
N ASN A 10 1.57 6.61 -13.43
CA ASN A 10 1.93 7.99 -13.15
C ASN A 10 1.01 8.62 -12.11
N THR A 11 1.60 9.34 -11.16
CA THR A 11 0.88 10.17 -10.20
C THR A 11 1.58 11.54 -10.07
N PRO A 12 0.93 12.56 -9.48
CA PRO A 12 1.56 13.87 -9.28
C PRO A 12 2.82 13.84 -8.41
N TRP A 13 2.99 12.79 -7.59
CA TRP A 13 4.10 12.71 -6.62
C TRP A 13 5.23 11.81 -7.08
N SER A 14 4.87 10.65 -7.62
CA SER A 14 5.80 9.62 -8.07
C SER A 14 5.04 8.55 -8.83
N LYS A 15 5.77 7.68 -9.52
CA LYS A 15 5.17 6.52 -10.19
C LYS A 15 4.90 5.41 -9.18
N ILE A 16 3.76 4.74 -9.32
CA ILE A 16 3.43 3.53 -8.56
C ILE A 16 3.72 2.33 -9.44
N ALA A 17 4.79 1.59 -9.13
CA ALA A 17 5.01 0.28 -9.71
C ALA A 17 3.92 -0.67 -9.24
N THR A 18 3.32 -1.45 -10.15
CA THR A 18 2.23 -2.38 -9.82
C THR A 18 2.42 -3.70 -10.53
N VAL A 19 2.21 -4.79 -9.80
CA VAL A 19 2.27 -6.17 -10.30
C VAL A 19 0.93 -6.85 -10.02
N LEU A 20 0.27 -7.27 -11.09
CA LEU A 20 -1.04 -7.93 -11.06
C LEU A 20 -0.88 -9.39 -11.52
N ASP A 21 -1.21 -10.33 -10.66
CA ASP A 21 -1.27 -11.75 -11.02
C ASP A 21 -2.58 -12.02 -11.78
N VAL A 22 -2.47 -12.43 -13.03
CA VAL A 22 -3.61 -12.78 -13.89
C VAL A 22 -3.61 -14.26 -14.28
N THR A 23 -2.90 -15.08 -13.53
CA THR A 23 -2.83 -16.54 -13.76
C THR A 23 -4.21 -17.19 -13.66
N LYS A 24 -5.00 -16.71 -12.72
CA LYS A 24 -6.41 -17.12 -12.52
C LYS A 24 -7.28 -15.85 -12.49
N ASN A 25 -7.84 -15.53 -11.33
CA ASN A 25 -8.57 -14.27 -11.14
C ASN A 25 -7.57 -13.12 -10.88
N PRO A 26 -7.73 -11.96 -11.51
CA PRO A 26 -6.82 -10.84 -11.32
C PRO A 26 -6.72 -10.41 -9.86
N VAL A 27 -5.49 -10.35 -9.34
CA VAL A 27 -5.21 -9.92 -7.96
C VAL A 27 -3.87 -9.17 -7.91
N VAL A 28 -3.84 -8.00 -7.27
CA VAL A 28 -2.60 -7.26 -7.07
C VAL A 28 -1.74 -7.99 -6.04
N VAL A 29 -0.50 -8.29 -6.39
CA VAL A 29 0.46 -8.96 -5.50
C VAL A 29 1.62 -8.06 -5.11
N GLY A 30 1.76 -6.91 -5.74
CA GLY A 30 2.79 -5.93 -5.40
C GLY A 30 2.45 -4.53 -5.91
N ALA A 31 2.82 -3.53 -5.15
CA ALA A 31 2.77 -2.13 -5.54
C ALA A 31 3.70 -1.30 -4.65
N GLY A 32 4.19 -0.19 -5.17
CA GLY A 32 5.01 0.73 -4.39
C GLY A 32 5.56 1.88 -5.21
N PHE A 33 5.98 2.92 -4.51
CA PHE A 33 6.64 4.09 -5.09
C PHE A 33 8.13 3.82 -5.29
N LYS A 34 8.43 2.88 -6.15
CA LYS A 34 9.79 2.42 -6.47
C LYS A 34 9.85 1.92 -7.91
N PRO A 35 11.04 1.76 -8.50
CA PRO A 35 11.15 1.16 -9.82
C PRO A 35 10.57 -0.26 -9.87
N ILE A 36 9.90 -0.61 -10.96
CA ILE A 36 9.24 -1.91 -11.12
C ILE A 36 10.20 -3.10 -10.96
N ASN A 37 11.43 -2.97 -11.43
CA ASN A 37 12.43 -4.02 -11.30
C ASN A 37 12.80 -4.31 -9.83
N LYS A 38 12.85 -3.27 -9.00
CA LYS A 38 13.05 -3.42 -7.54
C LYS A 38 11.88 -4.16 -6.89
N LEU A 39 10.66 -3.79 -7.24
CA LEU A 39 9.46 -4.42 -6.72
C LEU A 39 9.40 -5.90 -7.09
N ILE A 40 9.64 -6.23 -8.36
CA ILE A 40 9.67 -7.62 -8.84
C ILE A 40 10.68 -8.44 -8.05
N LYS A 41 11.87 -7.90 -7.80
CA LYS A 41 12.90 -8.55 -7.01
C LYS A 41 12.46 -8.81 -5.57
N GLN A 42 11.81 -7.83 -4.95
CA GLN A 42 11.30 -7.95 -3.57
C GLN A 42 10.17 -8.99 -3.44
N LEU A 43 9.35 -9.13 -4.47
CA LEU A 43 8.25 -10.09 -4.48
C LEU A 43 8.73 -11.54 -4.57
N ASN A 44 9.99 -11.78 -4.95
CA ASN A 44 10.58 -13.10 -5.07
C ASN A 44 9.65 -14.06 -5.83
N LEU A 45 9.18 -13.62 -7.00
CA LEU A 45 8.28 -14.41 -7.85
C LEU A 45 8.95 -15.71 -8.27
N LYS A 46 8.16 -16.78 -8.34
CA LYS A 46 8.64 -18.12 -8.72
C LYS A 46 9.28 -18.09 -10.10
N GLU A 47 10.20 -19.02 -10.34
CA GLU A 47 10.70 -19.28 -11.69
C GLU A 47 9.52 -19.64 -12.62
N ASP A 48 9.74 -19.52 -13.91
CA ASP A 48 8.72 -19.76 -14.94
C ASP A 48 7.54 -18.81 -14.85
N ILE A 49 7.83 -17.52 -14.91
CA ILE A 49 6.85 -16.43 -14.94
C ILE A 49 6.88 -15.71 -16.29
N LYS A 50 5.72 -15.19 -16.69
CA LYS A 50 5.58 -14.31 -17.83
C LYS A 50 5.18 -12.92 -17.35
N LEU A 51 6.04 -11.93 -17.61
CA LEU A 51 5.78 -10.52 -17.31
C LEU A 51 5.32 -9.81 -18.58
N ILE A 52 4.18 -9.13 -18.50
CA ILE A 52 3.60 -8.39 -19.63
C ILE A 52 3.36 -6.94 -19.19
N LYS A 53 3.90 -5.99 -19.93
CA LYS A 53 3.62 -4.57 -19.71
C LYS A 53 2.19 -4.26 -20.18
N ASP A 54 1.38 -3.68 -19.29
CA ASP A 54 -0.01 -3.34 -19.57
C ASP A 54 -0.40 -2.07 -18.82
N THR A 55 -0.67 -1.00 -19.54
CA THR A 55 -0.99 0.31 -18.96
C THR A 55 -2.34 0.36 -18.25
N LYS A 56 -3.24 -0.57 -18.54
CA LYS A 56 -4.59 -0.62 -17.95
C LYS A 56 -4.65 -1.43 -16.68
N LEU A 57 -3.85 -2.51 -16.56
CA LEU A 57 -3.82 -3.42 -15.41
C LEU A 57 -5.23 -3.85 -14.98
N GLU A 58 -6.07 -4.30 -15.93
CA GLU A 58 -7.45 -4.74 -15.63
C GLU A 58 -8.27 -3.68 -14.86
N GLY A 59 -8.05 -2.39 -15.13
CA GLY A 59 -8.77 -1.30 -14.49
C GLY A 59 -8.09 -0.68 -13.27
N ILE A 60 -6.97 -1.21 -12.81
CA ILE A 60 -6.25 -0.66 -11.64
C ILE A 60 -5.79 0.78 -11.90
N THR A 61 -5.31 1.09 -13.09
CA THR A 61 -4.87 2.46 -13.45
C THR A 61 -6.01 3.47 -13.30
N GLU A 62 -7.24 3.11 -13.69
CA GLU A 62 -8.42 3.98 -13.51
C GLU A 62 -8.75 4.19 -12.03
N ILE A 63 -8.62 3.17 -11.20
CA ILE A 63 -8.84 3.28 -9.74
C ILE A 63 -7.83 4.26 -9.12
N VAL A 64 -6.58 4.22 -9.55
CA VAL A 64 -5.56 5.18 -9.09
C VAL A 64 -5.91 6.61 -9.52
N LYS A 65 -6.39 6.81 -10.74
CA LYS A 65 -6.86 8.12 -11.21
C LYS A 65 -8.05 8.61 -10.36
N ASP A 66 -9.00 7.75 -10.04
CA ASP A 66 -10.13 8.10 -9.18
C ASP A 66 -9.65 8.58 -7.80
N TRP A 67 -8.65 7.92 -7.23
CA TRP A 67 -8.05 8.35 -5.98
C TRP A 67 -7.33 9.71 -6.10
N ILE A 68 -6.58 9.92 -7.17
CA ILE A 68 -5.93 11.22 -7.45
C ILE A 68 -6.99 12.33 -7.56
N ASP A 69 -8.14 12.03 -8.17
CA ASP A 69 -9.23 12.99 -8.40
C ASP A 69 -10.14 13.19 -7.18
N GLY A 70 -9.86 12.51 -6.05
CA GLY A 70 -10.53 12.77 -4.77
C GLY A 70 -11.40 11.64 -4.22
N ASP A 71 -11.53 10.50 -4.90
CA ASP A 71 -12.15 9.30 -4.31
C ASP A 71 -11.13 8.59 -3.40
N LEU A 72 -11.01 9.07 -2.18
CA LEU A 72 -9.97 8.64 -1.25
C LEU A 72 -10.11 7.18 -0.80
N ASP A 73 -11.27 6.57 -1.02
CA ASP A 73 -11.53 5.17 -0.71
C ASP A 73 -11.54 4.26 -1.95
N ALA A 74 -11.11 4.78 -3.10
CA ALA A 74 -11.09 4.05 -4.37
C ALA A 74 -10.29 2.74 -4.28
N PHE A 75 -9.21 2.71 -3.50
CA PHE A 75 -8.36 1.53 -3.36
C PHE A 75 -9.07 0.30 -2.77
N ARG A 76 -10.21 0.49 -2.08
CA ARG A 76 -11.01 -0.62 -1.56
C ARG A 76 -11.58 -1.53 -2.65
N LYS A 77 -11.68 -1.03 -3.87
CA LYS A 77 -12.13 -1.80 -5.05
C LYS A 77 -11.06 -2.78 -5.54
N ILE A 78 -9.80 -2.61 -5.14
CA ILE A 78 -8.68 -3.42 -5.61
C ILE A 78 -8.65 -4.73 -4.83
N LYS A 79 -8.73 -5.85 -5.57
CA LYS A 79 -8.46 -7.18 -5.00
C LYS A 79 -6.96 -7.36 -4.91
N LEU A 80 -6.48 -7.76 -3.75
CA LEU A 80 -5.06 -7.94 -3.51
C LEU A 80 -4.77 -9.16 -2.65
N LYS A 81 -3.54 -9.65 -2.75
CA LYS A 81 -3.03 -10.75 -1.95
C LYS A 81 -1.60 -10.45 -1.51
N GLN A 82 -1.36 -10.51 -0.23
CA GLN A 82 -0.04 -10.32 0.35
C GLN A 82 0.20 -11.42 1.39
N ASP A 83 1.26 -12.20 1.18
CA ASP A 83 1.63 -13.27 2.10
C ASP A 83 2.42 -12.70 3.28
N GLY A 84 2.19 -13.26 4.47
CA GLY A 84 2.87 -12.83 5.69
C GLY A 84 2.33 -13.56 6.91
N ALA A 85 2.97 -13.37 8.05
CA ALA A 85 2.54 -13.92 9.32
C ALA A 85 1.12 -13.45 9.68
N GLU A 86 0.42 -14.21 10.49
CA GLU A 86 -0.99 -13.96 10.84
C GLU A 86 -1.23 -12.54 11.40
N PHE A 87 -0.39 -12.08 12.30
CA PHE A 87 -0.53 -10.73 12.87
C PHE A 87 -0.29 -9.64 11.81
N MET A 88 0.66 -9.83 10.90
CA MET A 88 0.88 -8.91 9.78
C MET A 88 -0.33 -8.85 8.87
N GLN A 89 -0.93 -9.98 8.53
CA GLN A 89 -2.17 -10.05 7.77
C GLN A 89 -3.28 -9.25 8.46
N SER A 90 -3.42 -9.42 9.77
CA SER A 90 -4.41 -8.68 10.57
C SER A 90 -4.16 -7.17 10.51
N CYS A 91 -2.89 -6.73 10.59
CA CYS A 91 -2.52 -5.32 10.44
C CYS A 91 -2.90 -4.79 9.05
N TRP A 92 -2.54 -5.49 7.99
CA TRP A 92 -2.85 -5.06 6.62
C TRP A 92 -4.36 -5.00 6.38
N ASN A 93 -5.14 -5.94 6.93
CA ASN A 93 -6.60 -5.91 6.86
C ASN A 93 -7.17 -4.67 7.57
N GLN A 94 -6.62 -4.31 8.73
CA GLN A 94 -7.06 -3.11 9.45
C GLN A 94 -6.67 -1.82 8.71
N LEU A 95 -5.48 -1.77 8.09
CA LEU A 95 -5.08 -0.64 7.27
C LEU A 95 -6.10 -0.37 6.15
N ARG A 96 -6.59 -1.42 5.52
CA ARG A 96 -7.60 -1.33 4.44
C ARG A 96 -8.95 -0.76 4.90
N LYS A 97 -9.22 -0.77 6.20
CA LYS A 97 -10.47 -0.25 6.79
C LYS A 97 -10.38 1.21 7.21
N ILE A 98 -9.19 1.81 7.19
CA ILE A 98 -9.01 3.23 7.52
C ILE A 98 -9.59 4.06 6.37
N ASP A 99 -10.56 4.92 6.67
CA ASP A 99 -11.14 5.81 5.68
C ASP A 99 -10.11 6.84 5.18
N GLY A 100 -10.21 7.23 3.92
CA GLY A 100 -9.42 8.33 3.37
C GLY A 100 -9.63 9.61 4.18
N GLY A 101 -8.56 10.32 4.50
CA GLY A 101 -8.62 11.51 5.36
C GLY A 101 -8.55 11.21 6.86
N LYS A 102 -8.48 9.93 7.25
CA LYS A 102 -8.30 9.50 8.64
C LYS A 102 -6.93 8.87 8.84
N VAL A 103 -6.46 8.91 10.07
CA VAL A 103 -5.20 8.25 10.48
C VAL A 103 -5.42 7.46 11.75
N LEU A 104 -4.58 6.45 11.97
CA LEU A 104 -4.45 5.74 13.23
C LEU A 104 -3.00 5.84 13.71
N SER A 105 -2.79 5.71 15.02
CA SER A 105 -1.45 5.51 15.56
C SER A 105 -1.02 4.05 15.43
N TYR A 106 0.29 3.78 15.55
CA TYR A 106 0.81 2.42 15.60
C TYR A 106 0.18 1.62 16.76
N ALA A 107 -0.06 2.26 17.90
CA ALA A 107 -0.71 1.62 19.05
C ALA A 107 -2.16 1.24 18.75
N GLN A 108 -2.90 2.13 18.09
CA GLN A 108 -4.28 1.85 17.66
C GLN A 108 -4.33 0.73 16.63
N LEU A 109 -3.40 0.70 15.68
CA LEU A 109 -3.30 -0.38 14.70
C LEU A 109 -3.07 -1.72 15.39
N ALA A 110 -2.12 -1.79 16.33
CA ALA A 110 -1.83 -3.01 17.07
C ALA A 110 -3.06 -3.54 17.81
N LYS A 111 -3.78 -2.65 18.50
CA LYS A 111 -5.02 -2.99 19.21
C LYS A 111 -6.09 -3.52 18.26
N LYS A 112 -6.33 -2.85 17.15
CA LYS A 112 -7.33 -3.28 16.14
C LYS A 112 -6.94 -4.61 15.46
N ALA A 113 -5.66 -4.87 15.33
CA ALA A 113 -5.15 -6.12 14.76
C ALA A 113 -5.18 -7.30 15.77
N GLY A 114 -5.60 -7.05 17.02
CA GLY A 114 -5.83 -8.08 18.02
C GLY A 114 -4.79 -8.20 19.13
N ASN A 115 -3.77 -7.33 19.18
CA ASN A 115 -2.75 -7.35 20.22
C ASN A 115 -2.23 -5.95 20.51
N ALA A 116 -2.82 -5.28 21.51
CA ALA A 116 -2.45 -3.92 21.90
C ALA A 116 -0.99 -3.77 22.36
N LYS A 117 -0.34 -4.85 22.78
CA LYS A 117 1.07 -4.85 23.20
C LYS A 117 2.04 -4.97 22.02
N ALA A 118 1.57 -5.40 20.86
CA ALA A 118 2.41 -5.68 19.69
C ALA A 118 2.65 -4.43 18.81
N VAL A 119 2.97 -3.29 19.42
CA VAL A 119 3.15 -2.01 18.69
C VAL A 119 4.34 -2.08 17.72
N ARG A 120 5.45 -2.71 18.12
CA ARG A 120 6.62 -2.91 17.23
C ARG A 120 6.29 -3.81 16.05
N ALA A 121 5.54 -4.87 16.29
CA ALA A 121 5.11 -5.78 15.21
C ALA A 121 4.16 -5.08 14.22
N ALA A 122 3.31 -4.17 14.71
CA ALA A 122 2.48 -3.33 13.85
C ALA A 122 3.35 -2.40 12.98
N GLY A 123 4.39 -1.81 13.55
CA GLY A 123 5.38 -1.03 12.80
C GLY A 123 6.11 -1.87 11.75
N SER A 124 6.49 -3.09 12.09
CA SER A 124 7.12 -4.03 11.15
C SER A 124 6.17 -4.41 10.02
N ALA A 125 4.88 -4.60 10.29
CA ALA A 125 3.87 -4.86 9.26
C ALA A 125 3.78 -3.70 8.25
N CYS A 126 3.81 -2.46 8.73
CA CYS A 126 3.87 -1.29 7.85
C CYS A 126 5.14 -1.27 6.99
N ALA A 127 6.30 -1.53 7.60
CA ALA A 127 7.59 -1.54 6.91
C ALA A 127 7.71 -2.65 5.86
N LYS A 128 7.06 -3.79 6.08
CA LYS A 128 7.07 -4.96 5.19
C LYS A 128 5.93 -4.98 4.18
N ASN A 129 5.10 -3.95 4.15
CA ASN A 129 4.01 -3.83 3.19
C ASN A 129 4.55 -3.65 1.76
N LEU A 130 4.28 -4.61 0.89
CA LEU A 130 4.69 -4.59 -0.53
C LEU A 130 3.53 -4.22 -1.47
N ILE A 131 2.44 -3.67 -0.95
CA ILE A 131 1.28 -3.25 -1.76
C ILE A 131 0.84 -1.81 -1.39
N ALA A 132 1.80 -0.91 -1.23
CA ALA A 132 1.51 0.50 -0.98
C ALA A 132 1.28 1.25 -2.31
N PRO A 133 0.38 2.22 -2.39
CA PRO A 133 -0.48 2.75 -1.32
C PRO A 133 -1.82 2.02 -1.18
N PHE A 134 -2.06 0.93 -1.90
CA PHE A 134 -3.35 0.21 -1.91
C PHE A 134 -3.66 -0.42 -0.56
N VAL A 135 -2.64 -0.88 0.16
CA VAL A 135 -2.67 -1.11 1.60
C VAL A 135 -2.08 0.15 2.23
N PRO A 136 -2.91 1.04 2.79
CA PRO A 136 -2.52 2.43 3.03
C PRO A 136 -1.73 2.62 4.34
N CYS A 137 -0.54 2.06 4.43
CA CYS A 137 0.32 2.23 5.61
C CYS A 137 0.76 3.69 5.84
N HIS A 138 0.63 4.57 4.83
CA HIS A 138 0.84 6.01 5.02
C HIS A 138 -0.18 6.65 5.97
N ARG A 139 -1.31 5.99 6.24
CA ARG A 139 -2.35 6.46 7.20
C ARG A 139 -2.04 6.09 8.64
N ILE A 140 -0.85 5.59 8.94
CA ILE A 140 -0.38 5.31 10.28
C ILE A 140 0.65 6.35 10.70
N ILE A 141 0.45 6.95 11.87
CA ILE A 141 1.32 7.97 12.45
C ILE A 141 1.76 7.57 13.86
N LYS A 142 2.70 8.30 14.44
CA LYS A 142 3.13 8.05 15.82
C LYS A 142 2.01 8.40 16.82
N THR A 143 2.05 7.76 17.98
CA THR A 143 1.07 7.96 19.06
C THR A 143 1.05 9.42 19.56
N ASN A 144 2.20 10.12 19.52
CA ASN A 144 2.29 11.54 19.89
C ASN A 144 1.78 12.51 18.79
N GLY A 145 1.32 11.99 17.65
CA GLY A 145 0.82 12.79 16.52
C GLY A 145 1.86 13.17 15.47
N ASP A 146 3.14 12.83 15.68
CA ASP A 146 4.17 13.04 14.66
C ASP A 146 3.94 12.09 13.48
N ILE A 147 4.34 12.53 12.29
CA ILE A 147 4.07 11.80 11.04
C ILE A 147 4.65 10.38 11.03
N GLY A 148 5.77 10.15 11.69
CA GLY A 148 6.45 8.84 11.68
C GLY A 148 7.20 8.58 10.37
N ASN A 149 7.70 7.36 10.24
CA ASN A 149 8.48 6.92 9.10
C ASN A 149 7.60 6.45 7.93
N TYR A 150 8.20 6.40 6.75
CA TYR A 150 7.60 5.81 5.55
C TYR A 150 8.70 5.21 4.69
N GLY A 151 8.48 4.01 4.15
CA GLY A 151 9.48 3.30 3.36
C GLY A 151 9.92 4.03 2.07
N PHE A 152 9.10 4.95 1.58
CA PHE A 152 9.37 5.76 0.39
C PHE A 152 9.74 7.20 0.72
N GLY A 153 9.97 7.51 1.99
CA GLY A 153 10.36 8.82 2.46
C GLY A 153 9.22 9.62 3.13
N VAL A 154 9.59 10.38 4.15
CA VAL A 154 8.63 11.18 4.94
C VAL A 154 7.98 12.27 4.10
N SER A 155 8.72 12.89 3.17
CA SER A 155 8.18 13.92 2.28
C SER A 155 7.01 13.39 1.42
N LEU A 156 7.14 12.17 0.90
CA LEU A 156 6.06 11.54 0.14
C LEU A 156 4.87 11.23 1.05
N LYS A 157 5.10 10.68 2.23
CA LYS A 157 4.03 10.41 3.22
C LYS A 157 3.23 11.66 3.52
N LYS A 158 3.93 12.77 3.78
CA LYS A 158 3.31 14.07 4.03
C LYS A 158 2.44 14.50 2.85
N ALA A 159 2.95 14.41 1.63
CA ALA A 159 2.22 14.79 0.43
C ALA A 159 0.95 13.94 0.23
N LEU A 160 1.03 12.63 0.47
CA LEU A 160 -0.11 11.72 0.39
C LEU A 160 -1.18 12.07 1.44
N LEU A 161 -0.78 12.30 2.68
CA LEU A 161 -1.70 12.69 3.75
C LEU A 161 -2.34 14.05 3.48
N GLU A 162 -1.60 15.02 2.98
CA GLU A 162 -2.14 16.33 2.57
C GLU A 162 -3.16 16.17 1.44
N HIS A 163 -2.88 15.33 0.45
CA HIS A 163 -3.83 15.01 -0.62
C HIS A 163 -5.13 14.45 -0.06
N GLU A 164 -5.04 13.59 0.96
CA GLU A 164 -6.20 12.99 1.61
C GLU A 164 -6.88 13.91 2.64
N GLY A 165 -6.44 15.16 2.76
CA GLY A 165 -7.06 16.16 3.63
C GLY A 165 -6.70 16.01 5.12
N VAL A 166 -5.67 15.25 5.43
CA VAL A 166 -5.20 15.09 6.82
C VAL A 166 -4.41 16.34 7.25
N ILE A 167 -4.82 16.93 8.35
CA ILE A 167 -4.10 18.04 8.98
C ILE A 167 -3.10 17.45 9.97
N LEU A 168 -1.81 17.61 9.64
CA LEU A 168 -0.73 17.13 10.51
C LEU A 168 -0.37 18.15 11.57
N LYS A 169 0.12 17.63 12.71
CA LYS A 169 0.69 18.47 13.76
C LYS A 169 1.84 19.29 13.19
N ARG A 170 1.87 20.59 13.51
CA ARG A 170 3.01 21.46 13.17
C ARG A 170 4.18 21.16 14.09
N ASP A 171 5.35 21.08 13.50
CA ASP A 171 6.60 20.98 14.25
C ASP A 171 6.91 22.30 15.00
#